data_ca302b0c65ae61fc9bdd12c09c04d2b2
#
_entry.id   ca302b0c65ae61fc9bdd12c09c04d2b2
#
_cell.length_a   1.000
_cell.length_b   1.000
_cell.length_c   1.000
_cell.angle_alpha   90.00
_cell.angle_beta   90.00
_cell.angle_gamma   90.00
#
_symmetry.space_group_name_H-M   'P 1'
#
loop_
_entity.id
_entity.type
_entity.pdbx_description
1 polymer ?
#
loop_
_entity_poly.entity_id
_entity_poly.type
_entity_poly.pdbx_seq_one_letter_code
_entity_poly.pdbx_strand_id
1 'polypeptide(L)'
;MLTVDQLEDKLIDLAFAEDIGDGDHTTLCCIPQDAMGKSQLLIKEDGILAGVEVAKKVFNRFDPTMQVHVLINDGTPVKVGDIAMIVTGKVRSLLQTERLMLNIMQRMSGIATQTNRYVRLLEGTHTRILDTRKTTPGLRMLEKQAVKIGGGTNHRIGLFDMILLKDNHVDFAGGIANAINRCHDYLKEKGLDLKIEIEVRNFDELQQVLDCGGVNRIMLDNFSVADTKKAVDIIAGRYETESSGGITFDTIRAYAEQGVDFISVGALTHSVKGLDMSFKACE
;
A
#
# COMPACT_ATOMS: atom_id res chain seq x y z
N MET A 1 11.66 13.14 11.46
CA MET A 1 10.85 11.98 10.99
C MET A 1 11.77 11.06 10.22
N LEU A 2 11.61 9.72 10.30
CA LEU A 2 12.38 8.79 9.49
C LEU A 2 11.90 8.86 8.03
N THR A 3 12.84 8.79 7.08
CA THR A 3 12.52 8.67 5.65
C THR A 3 11.98 7.27 5.33
N VAL A 4 11.40 7.09 4.14
CA VAL A 4 10.97 5.77 3.64
C VAL A 4 12.13 4.79 3.63
N ASP A 5 13.28 5.19 3.06
CA ASP A 5 14.49 4.35 3.03
C ASP A 5 14.96 3.93 4.42
N GLN A 6 14.96 4.86 5.38
CA GLN A 6 15.34 4.54 6.76
C GLN A 6 14.36 3.58 7.46
N LEU A 7 13.07 3.61 7.09
CA LEU A 7 12.08 2.66 7.62
C LEU A 7 12.25 1.29 6.99
N GLU A 8 12.53 1.22 5.69
CA GLU A 8 12.82 -0.03 4.96
C GLU A 8 14.11 -0.68 5.49
N ASP A 9 15.19 0.08 5.67
CA ASP A 9 16.45 -0.43 6.23
C ASP A 9 16.24 -1.04 7.62
N LYS A 10 15.51 -0.34 8.52
CA LYS A 10 15.20 -0.87 9.85
C LYS A 10 14.35 -2.13 9.81
N LEU A 11 13.40 -2.22 8.88
CA LEU A 11 12.59 -3.41 8.68
C LEU A 11 13.45 -4.59 8.24
N ILE A 12 14.35 -4.38 7.27
CA ILE A 12 15.26 -5.42 6.76
C ILE A 12 16.21 -5.88 7.87
N ASP A 13 16.80 -4.96 8.65
CA ASP A 13 17.67 -5.31 9.75
C ASP A 13 16.96 -6.13 10.83
N LEU A 14 15.73 -5.73 11.20
CA LEU A 14 14.91 -6.46 12.16
C LEU A 14 14.56 -7.86 11.66
N ALA A 15 14.19 -7.98 10.39
CA ALA A 15 13.81 -9.26 9.79
C ALA A 15 15.01 -10.21 9.69
N PHE A 16 16.21 -9.74 9.38
CA PHE A 16 17.41 -10.57 9.44
C PHE A 16 17.75 -10.99 10.89
N ALA A 17 17.60 -10.09 11.86
CA ALA A 17 17.81 -10.45 13.26
C ALA A 17 16.81 -11.51 13.75
N GLU A 18 15.54 -11.44 13.28
CA GLU A 18 14.49 -12.41 13.60
C GLU A 18 14.77 -13.80 12.99
N ASP A 19 15.19 -13.84 11.70
CA ASP A 19 15.28 -15.09 10.94
C ASP A 19 16.63 -15.81 11.13
N ILE A 20 17.71 -15.07 11.29
CA ILE A 20 19.07 -15.64 11.36
C ILE A 20 19.54 -15.85 12.81
N GLY A 21 19.18 -14.92 13.72
CA GLY A 21 19.61 -14.99 15.13
C GLY A 21 21.13 -15.08 15.28
N ASP A 22 21.60 -16.15 15.92
CA ASP A 22 23.03 -16.44 16.11
C ASP A 22 23.66 -17.23 14.95
N GLY A 23 22.90 -17.59 13.91
CA GLY A 23 23.40 -18.19 12.67
C GLY A 23 22.44 -19.15 12.01
N ASP A 24 22.48 -19.20 10.68
CA ASP A 24 21.84 -20.26 9.89
C ASP A 24 22.69 -21.54 9.95
N HIS A 25 22.44 -22.35 10.99
CA HIS A 25 23.22 -23.53 11.25
C HIS A 25 23.19 -24.55 10.10
N THR A 26 22.10 -24.67 9.36
CA THR A 26 21.99 -25.56 8.19
C THR A 26 22.97 -25.15 7.10
N THR A 27 22.94 -23.87 6.72
CA THR A 27 23.84 -23.32 5.71
C THR A 27 25.30 -23.38 6.19
N LEU A 28 25.55 -23.05 7.44
CA LEU A 28 26.91 -23.02 8.00
C LEU A 28 27.55 -24.40 8.06
N CYS A 29 26.80 -25.46 8.34
CA CYS A 29 27.32 -26.81 8.41
C CYS A 29 27.45 -27.52 7.04
N CYS A 30 26.55 -27.17 6.07
CA CYS A 30 26.49 -27.89 4.80
C CYS A 30 27.26 -27.21 3.66
N ILE A 31 27.44 -25.90 3.70
CA ILE A 31 27.96 -25.12 2.57
C ILE A 31 29.36 -24.58 2.87
N PRO A 32 30.38 -24.85 2.01
CA PRO A 32 31.71 -24.25 2.16
C PRO A 32 31.63 -22.70 2.15
N GLN A 33 32.52 -22.06 2.91
CA GLN A 33 32.49 -20.60 3.10
C GLN A 33 32.69 -19.79 1.81
N ASP A 34 33.47 -20.33 0.90
CA ASP A 34 33.88 -19.75 -0.38
C ASP A 34 33.06 -20.23 -1.58
N ALA A 35 32.06 -21.09 -1.34
CA ALA A 35 31.19 -21.59 -2.39
C ALA A 35 30.43 -20.43 -3.08
N MET A 36 30.59 -20.33 -4.39
CA MET A 36 29.88 -19.39 -5.25
C MET A 36 28.77 -20.10 -6.02
N GLY A 37 27.67 -19.40 -6.26
CA GLY A 37 26.53 -19.98 -6.95
C GLY A 37 25.63 -18.91 -7.58
N LYS A 38 24.58 -19.41 -8.21
CA LYS A 38 23.58 -18.62 -8.90
C LYS A 38 22.19 -19.15 -8.55
N SER A 39 21.24 -18.26 -8.32
CA SER A 39 19.83 -18.60 -8.09
C SER A 39 18.93 -17.72 -8.93
N GLN A 40 17.76 -18.25 -9.31
CA GLN A 40 16.75 -17.53 -10.07
C GLN A 40 15.43 -17.43 -9.31
N LEU A 41 14.76 -16.28 -9.41
CA LEU A 41 13.41 -16.08 -8.90
C LEU A 41 12.40 -16.52 -9.95
N LEU A 42 11.70 -17.62 -9.67
CA LEU A 42 10.72 -18.26 -10.54
C LEU A 42 9.30 -17.92 -10.08
N ILE A 43 8.48 -17.44 -11.00
CA ILE A 43 7.06 -17.13 -10.78
C ILE A 43 6.25 -18.42 -10.83
N LYS A 44 5.37 -18.63 -9.84
CA LYS A 44 4.55 -19.84 -9.67
C LYS A 44 3.04 -19.54 -9.76
N GLU A 45 2.65 -18.28 -9.86
CA GLU A 45 1.27 -17.83 -9.98
C GLU A 45 1.21 -16.58 -10.87
N ASP A 46 0.17 -16.46 -11.72
CA ASP A 46 -0.01 -15.30 -12.58
C ASP A 46 -0.41 -14.05 -11.77
N GLY A 47 0.20 -12.89 -12.05
CA GLY A 47 -0.09 -11.66 -11.33
C GLY A 47 0.70 -10.45 -11.81
N ILE A 48 0.86 -9.48 -10.91
CA ILE A 48 1.68 -8.28 -11.10
C ILE A 48 2.90 -8.39 -10.19
N LEU A 49 4.09 -8.31 -10.76
CA LEU A 49 5.34 -8.35 -10.00
C LEU A 49 5.51 -7.06 -9.21
N ALA A 50 5.88 -7.18 -7.92
CA ALA A 50 6.22 -6.03 -7.09
C ALA A 50 7.25 -6.40 -6.01
N GLY A 51 8.11 -5.45 -5.67
CA GLY A 51 9.14 -5.58 -4.65
C GLY A 51 10.55 -5.87 -5.19
N VAL A 52 10.79 -5.74 -6.50
CA VAL A 52 12.10 -5.95 -7.12
C VAL A 52 13.15 -5.00 -6.53
N GLU A 53 12.82 -3.71 -6.39
CA GLU A 53 13.75 -2.73 -5.81
C GLU A 53 14.02 -3.01 -4.33
N VAL A 54 13.01 -3.46 -3.57
CA VAL A 54 13.20 -3.87 -2.16
C VAL A 54 14.05 -5.14 -2.07
N ALA A 55 13.84 -6.12 -2.94
CA ALA A 55 14.68 -7.33 -3.00
C ALA A 55 16.16 -6.99 -3.26
N LYS A 56 16.46 -6.03 -4.15
CA LYS A 56 17.83 -5.54 -4.36
C LYS A 56 18.42 -4.93 -3.08
N LYS A 57 17.62 -4.18 -2.31
CA LYS A 57 18.04 -3.65 -1.01
C LYS A 57 18.34 -4.78 -0.01
N VAL A 58 17.49 -5.81 0.05
CA VAL A 58 17.68 -7.00 0.91
C VAL A 58 19.03 -7.66 0.62
N PHE A 59 19.30 -7.98 -0.65
CA PHE A 59 20.56 -8.59 -1.05
C PHE A 59 21.76 -7.70 -0.73
N ASN A 60 21.73 -6.44 -1.12
CA ASN A 60 22.82 -5.50 -0.90
C ASN A 60 23.08 -5.24 0.59
N ARG A 61 22.03 -5.21 1.42
CA ARG A 61 22.16 -5.00 2.86
C ARG A 61 22.84 -6.16 3.55
N PHE A 62 22.59 -7.39 3.08
CA PHE A 62 23.17 -8.60 3.63
C PHE A 62 24.60 -8.84 3.15
N ASP A 63 24.82 -8.79 1.85
CA ASP A 63 26.12 -8.99 1.21
C ASP A 63 26.23 -8.13 -0.05
N PRO A 64 26.91 -6.98 0.03
CA PRO A 64 27.03 -6.04 -1.09
C PRO A 64 27.83 -6.58 -2.29
N THR A 65 28.44 -7.78 -2.16
CA THR A 65 29.15 -8.43 -3.28
C THR A 65 28.23 -9.22 -4.18
N MET A 66 26.97 -9.45 -3.77
CA MET A 66 25.97 -10.15 -4.58
C MET A 66 25.58 -9.31 -5.82
N GLN A 67 25.46 -9.98 -6.94
CA GLN A 67 25.07 -9.36 -8.21
C GLN A 67 23.63 -9.75 -8.56
N VAL A 68 22.75 -8.77 -8.66
CA VAL A 68 21.33 -8.96 -8.98
C VAL A 68 21.10 -8.53 -10.42
N HIS A 69 20.73 -9.49 -11.28
CA HIS A 69 20.35 -9.25 -12.67
C HIS A 69 18.81 -9.30 -12.78
N VAL A 70 18.17 -8.16 -12.92
CA VAL A 70 16.71 -8.02 -13.04
C VAL A 70 16.30 -8.29 -14.50
N LEU A 71 15.36 -9.21 -14.70
CA LEU A 71 14.80 -9.56 -16.01
C LEU A 71 13.40 -8.96 -16.18
N ILE A 72 12.63 -8.82 -15.09
CA ILE A 72 11.28 -8.28 -15.09
C ILE A 72 11.18 -7.22 -13.99
N ASN A 73 10.70 -6.02 -14.33
CA ASN A 73 10.59 -4.90 -13.41
C ASN A 73 9.24 -4.90 -12.67
N ASP A 74 9.17 -4.15 -11.57
CA ASP A 74 7.93 -3.87 -10.85
C ASP A 74 6.81 -3.34 -11.75
N GLY A 75 5.58 -3.76 -11.49
CA GLY A 75 4.38 -3.38 -12.26
C GLY A 75 4.14 -4.22 -13.53
N THR A 76 5.06 -5.09 -13.89
CA THR A 76 4.91 -5.95 -15.08
C THR A 76 3.98 -7.13 -14.76
N PRO A 77 3.00 -7.44 -15.64
CA PRO A 77 2.25 -8.70 -15.57
C PRO A 77 3.19 -9.89 -15.78
N VAL A 78 3.08 -10.88 -14.90
CA VAL A 78 3.90 -12.10 -14.93
C VAL A 78 3.03 -13.34 -14.98
N LYS A 79 3.59 -14.43 -15.52
CA LYS A 79 2.95 -15.73 -15.65
C LYS A 79 3.76 -16.83 -15.00
N VAL A 80 3.11 -17.94 -14.71
CA VAL A 80 3.78 -19.15 -14.23
C VAL A 80 4.91 -19.55 -15.19
N GLY A 81 6.10 -19.75 -14.64
CA GLY A 81 7.30 -20.12 -15.38
C GLY A 81 8.22 -18.96 -15.74
N ASP A 82 7.78 -17.70 -15.60
CA ASP A 82 8.65 -16.54 -15.82
C ASP A 82 9.78 -16.49 -14.79
N ILE A 83 10.96 -16.05 -15.22
CA ILE A 83 12.11 -15.79 -14.36
C ILE A 83 12.22 -14.28 -14.17
N ALA A 84 11.99 -13.82 -12.93
CA ALA A 84 11.97 -12.38 -12.66
C ALA A 84 13.35 -11.77 -12.42
N MET A 85 14.28 -12.54 -11.82
CA MET A 85 15.66 -12.10 -11.60
C MET A 85 16.61 -13.30 -11.44
N ILE A 86 17.89 -13.04 -11.68
CA ILE A 86 18.98 -13.97 -11.39
C ILE A 86 19.93 -13.27 -10.41
N VAL A 87 20.32 -14.00 -9.37
CA VAL A 87 21.24 -13.49 -8.34
C VAL A 87 22.47 -14.39 -8.27
N THR A 88 23.65 -13.79 -8.36
CA THR A 88 24.94 -14.49 -8.28
C THR A 88 25.71 -14.00 -7.07
N GLY A 89 26.31 -14.89 -6.30
CA GLY A 89 27.09 -14.55 -5.12
C GLY A 89 27.53 -15.77 -4.31
N LYS A 90 27.93 -15.54 -3.06
CA LYS A 90 28.22 -16.62 -2.12
C LYS A 90 26.95 -17.44 -1.87
N VAL A 91 27.05 -18.77 -1.96
CA VAL A 91 25.91 -19.65 -1.75
C VAL A 91 25.29 -19.44 -0.36
N ARG A 92 26.13 -19.20 0.67
CA ARG A 92 25.65 -18.88 2.02
C ARG A 92 24.77 -17.63 2.03
N SER A 93 25.18 -16.55 1.34
CA SER A 93 24.41 -15.31 1.25
C SER A 93 23.10 -15.49 0.48
N LEU A 94 23.12 -16.28 -0.62
CA LEU A 94 21.90 -16.61 -1.38
C LEU A 94 20.87 -17.34 -0.51
N LEU A 95 21.28 -18.35 0.26
CA LEU A 95 20.39 -19.14 1.10
C LEU A 95 19.82 -18.34 2.28
N GLN A 96 20.65 -17.51 2.94
CA GLN A 96 20.24 -16.72 4.10
C GLN A 96 19.33 -15.53 3.76
N THR A 97 19.37 -15.05 2.52
CA THR A 97 18.51 -13.95 2.06
C THR A 97 17.21 -14.40 1.41
N GLU A 98 17.14 -15.67 1.00
CA GLU A 98 16.02 -16.25 0.24
C GLU A 98 14.67 -16.00 0.89
N ARG A 99 14.52 -16.36 2.17
CA ARG A 99 13.20 -16.32 2.83
C ARG A 99 12.68 -14.91 3.01
N LEU A 100 13.51 -13.98 3.47
CA LEU A 100 13.13 -12.59 3.65
C LEU A 100 12.74 -11.96 2.31
N MET A 101 13.57 -12.14 1.28
CA MET A 101 13.29 -11.63 -0.06
C MET A 101 11.96 -12.19 -0.60
N LEU A 102 11.72 -13.50 -0.50
CA LEU A 102 10.47 -14.12 -0.95
C LEU A 102 9.26 -13.60 -0.17
N ASN A 103 9.34 -13.50 1.15
CA ASN A 103 8.23 -13.00 1.98
C ASN A 103 7.82 -11.59 1.55
N ILE A 104 8.78 -10.70 1.31
CA ILE A 104 8.53 -9.33 0.85
C ILE A 104 7.91 -9.33 -0.55
N MET A 105 8.55 -10.00 -1.52
CA MET A 105 8.10 -9.97 -2.91
C MET A 105 6.74 -10.66 -3.11
N GLN A 106 6.51 -11.79 -2.44
CA GLN A 106 5.22 -12.48 -2.47
C GLN A 106 4.11 -11.59 -1.92
N ARG A 107 4.35 -10.91 -0.78
CA ARG A 107 3.40 -9.98 -0.16
C ARG A 107 3.11 -8.79 -1.07
N MET A 108 4.15 -8.11 -1.55
CA MET A 108 4.00 -6.93 -2.40
C MET A 108 3.33 -7.28 -3.73
N SER A 109 3.72 -8.38 -4.37
CA SER A 109 3.11 -8.82 -5.64
C SER A 109 1.65 -9.24 -5.46
N GLY A 110 1.30 -9.86 -4.32
CA GLY A 110 -0.09 -10.16 -3.99
C GLY A 110 -0.94 -8.89 -3.88
N ILE A 111 -0.45 -7.86 -3.19
CA ILE A 111 -1.11 -6.56 -3.07
C ILE A 111 -1.24 -5.87 -4.42
N ALA A 112 -0.16 -5.82 -5.21
CA ALA A 112 -0.17 -5.22 -6.54
C ALA A 112 -1.16 -5.93 -7.47
N THR A 113 -1.20 -7.26 -7.44
CA THR A 113 -2.14 -8.09 -8.22
C THR A 113 -3.58 -7.80 -7.83
N GLN A 114 -3.88 -7.81 -6.54
CA GLN A 114 -5.24 -7.49 -6.06
C GLN A 114 -5.63 -6.07 -6.42
N THR A 115 -4.76 -5.09 -6.21
CA THR A 115 -5.00 -3.69 -6.57
C THR A 115 -5.30 -3.56 -8.06
N ASN A 116 -4.51 -4.20 -8.92
CA ASN A 116 -4.71 -4.16 -10.36
C ASN A 116 -6.08 -4.74 -10.77
N ARG A 117 -6.55 -5.80 -10.12
CA ARG A 117 -7.89 -6.34 -10.35
C ARG A 117 -8.99 -5.31 -10.05
N TYR A 118 -8.87 -4.57 -8.94
CA TYR A 118 -9.80 -3.50 -8.60
C TYR A 118 -9.71 -2.32 -9.57
N VAL A 119 -8.50 -1.91 -9.97
CA VAL A 119 -8.28 -0.82 -10.94
C VAL A 119 -8.98 -1.11 -12.26
N ARG A 120 -8.90 -2.35 -12.75
CA ARG A 120 -9.59 -2.77 -13.98
C ARG A 120 -11.11 -2.64 -13.90
N LEU A 121 -11.71 -2.82 -12.73
CA LEU A 121 -13.15 -2.61 -12.55
C LEU A 121 -13.54 -1.13 -12.68
N LEU A 122 -12.59 -0.20 -12.49
CA LEU A 122 -12.81 1.24 -12.59
C LEU A 122 -12.53 1.80 -14.00
N GLU A 123 -12.09 0.98 -14.95
CA GLU A 123 -11.82 1.41 -16.32
C GLU A 123 -13.06 2.06 -16.95
N GLY A 124 -12.85 3.21 -17.63
CA GLY A 124 -13.91 4.02 -18.21
C GLY A 124 -14.60 4.97 -17.23
N THR A 125 -14.21 5.00 -15.95
CA THR A 125 -14.59 6.03 -14.97
C THR A 125 -13.41 6.94 -14.66
N HIS A 126 -13.64 8.11 -14.03
CA HIS A 126 -12.55 8.95 -13.51
C HIS A 126 -12.15 8.58 -12.07
N THR A 127 -12.90 7.69 -11.44
CA THR A 127 -12.69 7.27 -10.04
C THR A 127 -11.37 6.54 -9.87
N ARG A 128 -10.64 6.89 -8.81
CA ARG A 128 -9.38 6.23 -8.43
C ARG A 128 -9.56 5.45 -7.13
N ILE A 129 -8.95 4.27 -7.05
CA ILE A 129 -8.93 3.49 -5.82
C ILE A 129 -7.84 3.97 -4.88
N LEU A 130 -8.18 4.07 -3.59
CA LEU A 130 -7.27 4.40 -2.49
C LEU A 130 -7.05 3.21 -1.58
N ASP A 131 -5.83 3.09 -1.07
CA ASP A 131 -5.54 2.28 0.10
C ASP A 131 -6.02 2.96 1.39
N THR A 132 -5.71 2.36 2.54
CA THR A 132 -6.03 2.91 3.86
C THR A 132 -4.83 2.78 4.80
N ARG A 133 -5.02 3.13 6.08
CA ARG A 133 -4.04 2.83 7.14
C ARG A 133 -4.20 1.43 7.76
N LYS A 134 -5.11 0.60 7.23
CA LYS A 134 -5.31 -0.80 7.65
C LYS A 134 -4.23 -1.70 7.06
N THR A 135 -2.98 -1.42 7.41
CA THR A 135 -1.79 -2.14 6.95
C THR A 135 -1.21 -3.00 8.06
N THR A 136 -0.42 -4.00 7.70
CA THR A 136 0.37 -4.78 8.67
C THR A 136 1.33 -3.85 9.42
N PRO A 137 1.37 -3.88 10.77
CA PRO A 137 2.31 -3.08 11.53
C PRO A 137 3.76 -3.29 11.05
N GLY A 138 4.46 -2.17 10.83
CA GLY A 138 5.85 -2.17 10.30
C GLY A 138 5.95 -2.27 8.77
N LEU A 139 4.96 -2.82 8.06
CA LEU A 139 5.02 -3.04 6.60
C LEU A 139 4.34 -1.95 5.76
N ARG A 140 3.82 -0.89 6.37
CA ARG A 140 3.00 0.12 5.67
C ARG A 140 3.67 0.70 4.43
N MET A 141 4.96 0.98 4.48
CA MET A 141 5.67 1.58 3.35
C MET A 141 5.68 0.63 2.16
N LEU A 142 6.00 -0.64 2.38
CA LEU A 142 6.01 -1.68 1.35
C LEU A 142 4.60 -1.95 0.79
N GLU A 143 3.59 -2.05 1.65
CA GLU A 143 2.21 -2.33 1.24
C GLU A 143 1.62 -1.17 0.42
N LYS A 144 1.87 0.09 0.82
CA LYS A 144 1.44 1.26 0.05
C LYS A 144 2.20 1.42 -1.28
N GLN A 145 3.48 1.07 -1.30
CA GLN A 145 4.27 1.00 -2.52
C GLN A 145 3.68 -0.04 -3.50
N ALA A 146 3.32 -1.22 -3.00
CA ALA A 146 2.69 -2.27 -3.78
C ALA A 146 1.32 -1.86 -4.36
N VAL A 147 0.51 -1.09 -3.61
CA VAL A 147 -0.74 -0.51 -4.12
C VAL A 147 -0.46 0.41 -5.32
N LYS A 148 0.55 1.29 -5.24
CA LYS A 148 0.93 2.15 -6.38
C LYS A 148 1.40 1.35 -7.57
N ILE A 149 2.23 0.33 -7.35
CA ILE A 149 2.72 -0.58 -8.41
C ILE A 149 1.54 -1.28 -9.10
N GLY A 150 0.50 -1.66 -8.37
CA GLY A 150 -0.72 -2.25 -8.91
C GLY A 150 -1.65 -1.27 -9.65
N GLY A 151 -1.30 0.03 -9.70
CA GLY A 151 -2.08 1.09 -10.37
C GLY A 151 -3.05 1.84 -9.45
N GLY A 152 -3.06 1.55 -8.15
CA GLY A 152 -3.83 2.30 -7.16
C GLY A 152 -3.17 3.62 -6.74
N THR A 153 -3.85 4.34 -5.87
CA THR A 153 -3.38 5.59 -5.29
C THR A 153 -3.28 5.45 -3.78
N ASN A 154 -2.29 6.08 -3.16
CA ASN A 154 -2.20 6.08 -1.71
C ASN A 154 -3.10 7.16 -1.10
N HIS A 155 -3.87 6.78 -0.10
CA HIS A 155 -4.41 7.68 0.91
C HIS A 155 -3.25 8.15 1.82
N ARG A 156 -3.52 9.03 2.80
CA ARG A 156 -2.48 9.48 3.75
C ARG A 156 -1.64 8.32 4.29
N ILE A 157 -0.35 8.59 4.41
CA ILE A 157 0.63 7.61 4.90
C ILE A 157 0.48 7.37 6.39
N GLY A 158 0.26 8.45 7.14
CA GLY A 158 0.16 8.40 8.59
C GLY A 158 -0.83 9.39 9.16
N LEU A 159 -0.57 9.83 10.37
CA LEU A 159 -1.35 10.89 11.04
C LEU A 159 -0.74 12.28 10.82
N PHE A 160 0.35 12.35 10.06
CA PHE A 160 1.20 13.53 9.94
C PHE A 160 1.12 14.24 8.57
N ASP A 161 0.59 13.60 7.56
CA ASP A 161 0.62 14.08 6.17
C ASP A 161 -0.73 14.55 5.62
N MET A 162 -1.81 14.35 6.38
CA MET A 162 -3.15 14.88 6.08
C MET A 162 -4.05 14.80 7.32
N ILE A 163 -4.86 15.81 7.56
CA ILE A 163 -5.93 15.78 8.57
C ILE A 163 -7.11 14.99 8.01
N LEU A 164 -7.61 14.02 8.78
CA LEU A 164 -8.86 13.32 8.50
C LEU A 164 -9.73 13.38 9.74
N LEU A 165 -10.76 14.19 9.68
CA LEU A 165 -11.78 14.32 10.72
C LEU A 165 -12.77 13.16 10.59
N LYS A 166 -12.76 12.29 11.59
CA LYS A 166 -13.67 11.15 11.72
C LYS A 166 -14.81 11.48 12.67
N ASP A 167 -15.83 10.63 12.68
CA ASP A 167 -16.98 10.70 13.58
C ASP A 167 -16.61 11.12 15.02
N ASN A 168 -15.72 10.38 15.66
CA ASN A 168 -15.27 10.67 17.01
C ASN A 168 -14.57 12.03 17.16
N HIS A 169 -13.82 12.49 16.14
CA HIS A 169 -13.21 13.83 16.18
C HIS A 169 -14.27 14.93 16.15
N VAL A 170 -15.29 14.75 15.32
CA VAL A 170 -16.42 15.68 15.20
C VAL A 170 -17.23 15.71 16.49
N ASP A 171 -17.57 14.54 17.04
CA ASP A 171 -18.36 14.41 18.26
C ASP A 171 -17.63 15.02 19.47
N PHE A 172 -16.34 14.72 19.66
CA PHE A 172 -15.55 15.30 20.77
C PHE A 172 -15.21 16.79 20.56
N ALA A 173 -15.21 17.28 19.33
CA ALA A 173 -15.01 18.71 19.07
C ALA A 173 -16.26 19.55 19.36
N GLY A 174 -17.42 18.90 19.52
CA GLY A 174 -18.72 19.57 19.70
C GLY A 174 -19.37 19.99 18.37
N GLY A 175 -19.15 19.19 17.31
CA GLY A 175 -19.76 19.34 15.99
C GLY A 175 -18.80 19.71 14.86
N ILE A 176 -19.32 19.62 13.63
CA ILE A 176 -18.57 19.76 12.38
C ILE A 176 -17.87 21.11 12.26
N ALA A 177 -18.60 22.22 12.46
CA ALA A 177 -18.05 23.57 12.34
C ALA A 177 -16.89 23.80 13.34
N ASN A 178 -17.07 23.33 14.59
CA ASN A 178 -16.02 23.43 15.61
C ASN A 178 -14.78 22.61 15.23
N ALA A 179 -14.97 21.39 14.71
CA ALA A 179 -13.87 20.51 14.29
C ALA A 179 -13.07 21.16 13.14
N ILE A 180 -13.74 21.65 12.11
CA ILE A 180 -13.09 22.30 10.95
C ILE A 180 -12.35 23.58 11.38
N ASN A 181 -13.00 24.46 12.15
CA ASN A 181 -12.37 25.71 12.60
C ASN A 181 -11.12 25.46 13.45
N ARG A 182 -11.18 24.50 14.39
CA ARG A 182 -10.01 24.11 15.18
C ARG A 182 -8.87 23.55 14.32
N CYS A 183 -9.17 22.86 13.21
CA CYS A 183 -8.12 22.42 12.27
C CYS A 183 -7.43 23.62 11.62
N HIS A 184 -8.19 24.63 11.16
CA HIS A 184 -7.60 25.83 10.57
C HIS A 184 -6.76 26.61 11.57
N ASP A 185 -7.24 26.79 12.81
CA ASP A 185 -6.48 27.44 13.87
C ASP A 185 -5.17 26.72 14.16
N TYR A 186 -5.21 25.37 14.27
CA TYR A 186 -4.04 24.53 14.46
C TYR A 186 -3.04 24.66 13.31
N LEU A 187 -3.50 24.54 12.07
CA LEU A 187 -2.64 24.65 10.89
C LEU A 187 -1.96 26.02 10.83
N LYS A 188 -2.69 27.08 11.12
CA LYS A 188 -2.18 28.45 11.17
C LYS A 188 -1.13 28.61 12.32
N GLU A 189 -1.45 28.13 13.51
CA GLU A 189 -0.54 28.18 14.68
C GLU A 189 0.79 27.44 14.40
N LYS A 190 0.72 26.28 13.76
CA LYS A 190 1.89 25.43 13.46
C LYS A 190 2.60 25.80 12.16
N GLY A 191 2.04 26.67 11.34
CA GLY A 191 2.59 26.98 10.01
C GLY A 191 2.60 25.78 9.07
N LEU A 192 1.58 24.92 9.14
CA LEU A 192 1.46 23.69 8.35
C LEU A 192 0.47 23.89 7.18
N ASP A 193 0.81 23.32 6.03
CA ASP A 193 -0.06 23.24 4.84
C ASP A 193 -0.48 21.78 4.60
N LEU A 194 -1.45 21.31 5.39
CA LEU A 194 -2.01 19.96 5.26
C LEU A 194 -3.44 20.03 4.72
N LYS A 195 -3.76 19.10 3.80
CA LYS A 195 -5.15 18.92 3.37
C LYS A 195 -6.02 18.47 4.54
N ILE A 196 -7.28 18.91 4.51
CA ILE A 196 -8.33 18.50 5.46
C ILE A 196 -9.34 17.65 4.70
N GLU A 197 -9.57 16.45 5.19
CA GLU A 197 -10.65 15.56 4.79
C GLU A 197 -11.60 15.37 5.97
N ILE A 198 -12.90 15.29 5.70
CA ILE A 198 -13.93 15.03 6.71
C ILE A 198 -14.84 13.89 6.30
N GLU A 199 -15.09 12.97 7.23
CA GLU A 199 -16.03 11.88 7.11
C GLU A 199 -17.44 12.36 7.51
N VAL A 200 -18.45 12.10 6.66
CA VAL A 200 -19.85 12.39 6.91
C VAL A 200 -20.67 11.11 6.88
N ARG A 201 -21.61 10.97 7.83
CA ARG A 201 -22.44 9.77 8.07
C ARG A 201 -23.83 9.86 7.42
N ASN A 202 -24.27 11.08 7.06
CA ASN A 202 -25.61 11.36 6.54
C ASN A 202 -25.65 12.71 5.83
N PHE A 203 -26.81 13.04 5.23
CA PHE A 203 -27.01 14.28 4.49
C PHE A 203 -27.03 15.53 5.38
N ASP A 204 -27.44 15.44 6.64
CA ASP A 204 -27.46 16.59 7.57
C ASP A 204 -26.01 17.00 7.89
N GLU A 205 -25.10 16.05 8.08
CA GLU A 205 -23.67 16.30 8.26
C GLU A 205 -23.04 16.83 6.97
N LEU A 206 -23.40 16.25 5.83
CA LEU A 206 -22.95 16.77 4.53
C LEU A 206 -23.34 18.24 4.36
N GLN A 207 -24.59 18.62 4.68
CA GLN A 207 -25.04 20.01 4.58
C GLN A 207 -24.24 20.93 5.51
N GLN A 208 -23.98 20.51 6.76
CA GLN A 208 -23.16 21.28 7.70
C GLN A 208 -21.73 21.51 7.18
N VAL A 209 -21.11 20.50 6.55
CA VAL A 209 -19.79 20.64 5.92
C VAL A 209 -19.84 21.64 4.77
N LEU A 210 -20.89 21.58 3.94
CA LEU A 210 -21.06 22.49 2.79
C LEU A 210 -21.31 23.93 3.22
N ASP A 211 -22.02 24.14 4.33
CA ASP A 211 -22.29 25.48 4.90
C ASP A 211 -21.02 26.05 5.56
N CYS A 212 -20.24 25.23 6.24
CA CYS A 212 -19.00 25.63 6.90
C CYS A 212 -17.87 25.87 5.89
N GLY A 213 -17.70 24.98 4.92
CA GLY A 213 -16.58 24.97 3.99
C GLY A 213 -15.24 24.60 4.65
N GLY A 214 -14.14 24.99 4.01
CA GLY A 214 -12.79 24.87 4.59
C GLY A 214 -12.19 23.46 4.59
N VAL A 215 -12.71 22.54 3.79
CA VAL A 215 -12.15 21.19 3.62
C VAL A 215 -11.69 20.98 2.17
N ASN A 216 -10.84 19.97 1.93
CA ASN A 216 -10.38 19.61 0.60
C ASN A 216 -11.16 18.43 0.02
N ARG A 217 -11.58 17.49 0.90
CA ARG A 217 -12.28 16.28 0.50
C ARG A 217 -13.38 15.94 1.52
N ILE A 218 -14.47 15.37 1.00
CA ILE A 218 -15.59 14.85 1.79
C ILE A 218 -15.66 13.34 1.57
N MET A 219 -15.53 12.57 2.66
CA MET A 219 -15.69 11.13 2.65
C MET A 219 -17.12 10.77 3.02
N LEU A 220 -17.80 10.07 2.13
CA LEU A 220 -19.16 9.54 2.30
C LEU A 220 -19.04 8.16 2.97
N ASP A 221 -19.20 8.10 4.30
CA ASP A 221 -19.03 6.87 5.05
C ASP A 221 -20.30 6.04 5.09
N ASN A 222 -20.23 4.81 4.58
CA ASN A 222 -21.33 3.86 4.52
C ASN A 222 -22.60 4.37 3.78
N PHE A 223 -22.47 5.32 2.87
CA PHE A 223 -23.58 5.73 2.00
C PHE A 223 -23.95 4.58 1.05
N SER A 224 -25.24 4.42 0.76
CA SER A 224 -25.69 3.53 -0.30
C SER A 224 -25.26 4.07 -1.67
N VAL A 225 -25.27 3.21 -2.70
CA VAL A 225 -24.98 3.64 -4.09
C VAL A 225 -25.90 4.79 -4.51
N ALA A 226 -27.21 4.69 -4.19
CA ALA A 226 -28.19 5.73 -4.53
C ALA A 226 -27.94 7.05 -3.74
N ASP A 227 -27.56 6.95 -2.49
CA ASP A 227 -27.26 8.13 -1.67
C ASP A 227 -25.92 8.75 -2.06
N THR A 228 -24.94 7.94 -2.48
CA THR A 228 -23.68 8.43 -3.06
C THR A 228 -23.96 9.32 -4.28
N LYS A 229 -24.84 8.88 -5.20
CA LYS A 229 -25.22 9.71 -6.35
C LYS A 229 -25.81 11.06 -5.93
N LYS A 230 -26.76 11.04 -4.99
CA LYS A 230 -27.37 12.28 -4.49
C LYS A 230 -26.32 13.19 -3.82
N ALA A 231 -25.40 12.61 -3.02
CA ALA A 231 -24.35 13.39 -2.36
C ALA A 231 -23.41 14.03 -3.38
N VAL A 232 -22.97 13.29 -4.41
CA VAL A 232 -22.14 13.83 -5.49
C VAL A 232 -22.85 14.98 -6.21
N ASP A 233 -24.15 14.84 -6.52
CA ASP A 233 -24.93 15.91 -7.16
C ASP A 233 -25.07 17.16 -6.26
N ILE A 234 -25.24 16.97 -4.95
CA ILE A 234 -25.31 18.08 -3.98
C ILE A 234 -23.95 18.78 -3.84
N ILE A 235 -22.85 18.02 -3.79
CA ILE A 235 -21.48 18.55 -3.71
C ILE A 235 -21.13 19.32 -4.99
N ALA A 236 -21.60 18.86 -6.14
CA ALA A 236 -21.49 19.51 -7.44
C ALA A 236 -20.05 19.96 -7.79
N GLY A 237 -19.05 19.11 -7.52
CA GLY A 237 -17.64 19.35 -7.85
C GLY A 237 -16.93 20.42 -7.00
N ARG A 238 -17.55 20.91 -5.93
CA ARG A 238 -16.93 21.90 -5.03
C ARG A 238 -15.79 21.35 -4.19
N TYR A 239 -15.82 20.05 -3.92
CA TYR A 239 -14.85 19.31 -3.12
C TYR A 239 -14.54 17.98 -3.79
N GLU A 240 -13.32 17.44 -3.56
CA GLU A 240 -13.04 16.04 -3.87
C GLU A 240 -13.99 15.13 -3.06
N THR A 241 -14.46 14.05 -3.66
CA THR A 241 -15.39 13.10 -3.05
C THR A 241 -14.75 11.73 -2.89
N GLU A 242 -14.95 11.09 -1.73
CA GLU A 242 -14.51 9.74 -1.46
C GLU A 242 -15.66 8.90 -0.95
N SER A 243 -15.87 7.70 -1.51
CA SER A 243 -16.75 6.68 -0.92
C SER A 243 -15.94 5.72 -0.07
N SER A 244 -16.44 5.44 1.14
CA SER A 244 -15.84 4.52 2.10
C SER A 244 -16.89 3.68 2.82
N GLY A 245 -16.46 2.56 3.41
CA GLY A 245 -17.33 1.68 4.20
C GLY A 245 -17.93 0.53 3.42
N GLY A 246 -17.53 -0.72 3.73
CA GLY A 246 -18.14 -1.95 3.21
C GLY A 246 -18.05 -2.19 1.70
N ILE A 247 -17.29 -1.39 0.95
CA ILE A 247 -17.17 -1.51 -0.50
C ILE A 247 -16.27 -2.70 -0.85
N THR A 248 -16.82 -3.62 -1.65
CA THR A 248 -16.18 -4.89 -2.05
C THR A 248 -15.83 -4.89 -3.54
N PHE A 249 -15.15 -5.96 -3.96
CA PHE A 249 -14.87 -6.21 -5.37
C PHE A 249 -16.13 -6.20 -6.24
N ASP A 250 -17.24 -6.77 -5.75
CA ASP A 250 -18.49 -6.88 -6.49
C ASP A 250 -19.30 -5.58 -6.53
N THR A 251 -19.06 -4.66 -5.59
CA THR A 251 -19.85 -3.42 -5.47
C THR A 251 -19.13 -2.17 -5.94
N ILE A 252 -17.79 -2.19 -6.03
CA ILE A 252 -16.98 -1.00 -6.31
C ILE A 252 -17.37 -0.29 -7.61
N ARG A 253 -17.70 -1.05 -8.66
CA ARG A 253 -18.10 -0.49 -9.95
C ARG A 253 -19.35 0.37 -9.84
N ALA A 254 -20.35 -0.09 -9.09
CA ALA A 254 -21.60 0.63 -8.88
C ALA A 254 -21.37 1.99 -8.17
N TYR A 255 -20.45 2.06 -7.22
CA TYR A 255 -20.07 3.33 -6.58
C TYR A 255 -19.32 4.26 -7.53
N ALA A 256 -18.37 3.74 -8.30
CA ALA A 256 -17.59 4.53 -9.25
C ALA A 256 -18.47 5.19 -10.32
N GLU A 257 -19.50 4.50 -10.79
CA GLU A 257 -20.48 5.02 -11.77
C GLU A 257 -21.33 6.17 -11.22
N GLN A 258 -21.32 6.41 -9.90
CA GLN A 258 -21.99 7.57 -9.31
C GLN A 258 -21.18 8.86 -9.41
N GLY A 259 -19.91 8.78 -9.86
CA GLY A 259 -19.09 9.95 -10.13
C GLY A 259 -18.28 10.44 -8.93
N VAL A 260 -17.95 9.59 -7.96
CA VAL A 260 -16.99 9.91 -6.91
C VAL A 260 -15.57 9.96 -7.46
N ASP A 261 -14.71 10.82 -6.90
CA ASP A 261 -13.31 10.93 -7.31
C ASP A 261 -12.48 9.75 -6.79
N PHE A 262 -12.81 9.27 -5.59
CA PHE A 262 -12.06 8.22 -4.92
C PHE A 262 -12.97 7.18 -4.27
N ILE A 263 -12.45 5.95 -4.18
CA ILE A 263 -13.02 4.89 -3.36
C ILE A 263 -11.91 4.27 -2.53
N SER A 264 -12.02 4.29 -1.20
CA SER A 264 -11.04 3.64 -0.32
C SER A 264 -11.44 2.20 0.00
N VAL A 265 -10.48 1.28 -0.14
CA VAL A 265 -10.68 -0.15 0.08
C VAL A 265 -9.59 -0.71 0.99
N GLY A 266 -9.96 -1.02 2.24
CA GLY A 266 -9.01 -1.60 3.21
C GLY A 266 -8.51 -2.98 2.81
N ALA A 267 -9.32 -3.76 2.09
CA ALA A 267 -8.98 -5.12 1.64
C ALA A 267 -7.75 -5.16 0.71
N LEU A 268 -7.35 -4.04 0.10
CA LEU A 268 -6.12 -3.97 -0.69
C LEU A 268 -4.86 -4.37 0.10
N THR A 269 -4.89 -4.20 1.42
CA THR A 269 -3.72 -4.46 2.28
C THR A 269 -4.00 -5.45 3.40
N HIS A 270 -5.19 -5.45 4.02
CA HIS A 270 -5.45 -6.32 5.17
C HIS A 270 -5.94 -7.74 4.82
N SER A 271 -6.38 -8.00 3.57
CA SER A 271 -6.94 -9.30 3.15
C SER A 271 -6.34 -9.75 1.82
N VAL A 272 -5.03 -9.97 1.80
CA VAL A 272 -4.28 -10.30 0.58
C VAL A 272 -3.58 -11.63 0.72
N LYS A 273 -3.72 -12.49 -0.29
CA LYS A 273 -2.90 -13.67 -0.49
C LYS A 273 -1.59 -13.27 -1.18
N GLY A 274 -0.44 -13.75 -0.68
CA GLY A 274 0.85 -13.59 -1.36
C GLY A 274 0.87 -14.29 -2.72
N LEU A 275 1.54 -13.69 -3.71
CA LEU A 275 1.75 -14.31 -5.01
C LEU A 275 2.81 -15.42 -4.90
N ASP A 276 2.52 -16.61 -5.40
CA ASP A 276 3.44 -17.74 -5.24
C ASP A 276 4.70 -17.59 -6.10
N MET A 277 5.87 -17.73 -5.45
CA MET A 277 7.19 -17.60 -6.06
C MET A 277 8.16 -18.59 -5.41
N SER A 278 9.21 -18.96 -6.11
CA SER A 278 10.32 -19.74 -5.55
C SER A 278 11.67 -19.22 -6.01
N PHE A 279 12.67 -19.32 -5.14
CA PHE A 279 14.05 -19.01 -5.45
C PHE A 279 14.83 -20.30 -5.58
N LYS A 280 15.39 -20.57 -6.76
CA LYS A 280 15.98 -21.89 -7.11
C LYS A 280 17.39 -21.71 -7.62
N ALA A 281 18.30 -22.57 -7.16
CA ALA A 281 19.62 -22.69 -7.73
C ALA A 281 19.52 -22.98 -9.24
N CYS A 282 20.37 -22.33 -10.02
CA CYS A 282 20.49 -22.52 -11.47
C CYS A 282 21.96 -22.56 -11.90
N GLU A 283 22.22 -23.08 -13.10
CA GLU A 283 23.56 -23.16 -13.70
C GLU A 283 24.05 -21.80 -14.25
#